data_3c95488ba8e43a06bd2db0736ca43c17
#
_entry.id   3c95488ba8e43a06bd2db0736ca43c17
#
_cell.length_a   1.000
_cell.length_b   1.000
_cell.length_c   1.000
_cell.angle_alpha   90.00
_cell.angle_beta   90.00
_cell.angle_gamma   90.00
#
_symmetry.space_group_name_H-M   'P 1'
#
loop_
_entity.id
_entity.type
_entity.pdbx_description
1 polymer ?
#
loop_
_entity_poly.entity_id
_entity_poly.type
_entity_poly.pdbx_seq_one_letter_code
_entity_poly.pdbx_strand_id
1 'polypeptide(L)'
;QSTIGTCVDIFAPAAHVASAFFPVGLGIGEVPEEAVCQLSGTSMAAPHVSGLAALFLQDDPYMTSEDLRALVLTRGLQGVLETNPADPNYIGAGSPDLLLHWDPIVFEDGFETANFVAWSSYSP
;
A
#
# COMPACT_ATOMS: atom_id res chain seq x y z
N GLN A 1 -1.07 -10.62 15.18
CA GLN A 1 -0.12 -11.65 14.70
C GLN A 1 -0.17 -11.65 13.18
N SER A 2 0.97 -11.53 12.54
CA SER A 2 1.11 -11.66 11.08
C SER A 2 1.52 -13.10 10.73
N THR A 3 1.11 -13.58 9.57
CA THR A 3 1.70 -14.78 8.96
C THR A 3 3.14 -14.47 8.60
N ILE A 4 4.05 -15.39 8.87
CA ILE A 4 5.48 -15.31 8.58
C ILE A 4 5.92 -16.55 7.82
N GLY A 5 7.04 -16.48 7.10
CA GLY A 5 7.64 -17.60 6.38
C GLY A 5 7.57 -17.48 4.86
N THR A 6 7.89 -18.56 4.18
CA THR A 6 8.07 -18.63 2.72
C THR A 6 6.79 -18.40 1.89
N CYS A 7 5.63 -18.41 2.52
CA CYS A 7 4.35 -18.13 1.84
C CYS A 7 4.01 -16.64 1.79
N VAL A 8 4.83 -15.78 2.41
CA VAL A 8 4.68 -14.33 2.34
C VAL A 8 5.44 -13.83 1.11
N ASP A 9 4.79 -13.04 0.28
CA ASP A 9 5.41 -12.41 -0.89
C ASP A 9 5.95 -11.01 -0.59
N ILE A 10 5.21 -10.23 0.21
CA ILE A 10 5.53 -8.85 0.53
C ILE A 10 4.85 -8.45 1.85
N PHE A 11 5.48 -7.55 2.60
CA PHE A 11 4.88 -6.89 3.75
C PHE A 11 4.30 -5.53 3.34
N ALA A 12 3.23 -5.11 4.03
CA ALA A 12 2.62 -3.80 3.83
C ALA A 12 2.18 -3.20 5.17
N PRO A 13 1.98 -1.88 5.26
CA PRO A 13 1.50 -1.24 6.48
C PRO A 13 0.22 -1.89 6.99
N ALA A 14 0.22 -2.29 8.26
CA ALA A 14 -0.85 -3.07 8.87
C ALA A 14 -1.20 -2.67 10.30
N ALA A 15 -0.48 -1.72 10.89
CA ALA A 15 -0.67 -1.28 12.27
C ALA A 15 -1.29 0.12 12.31
N HIS A 16 -2.33 0.28 13.13
CA HIS A 16 -3.03 1.56 13.32
C HIS A 16 -3.50 2.22 12.03
N VAL A 17 -3.98 1.41 11.09
CA VAL A 17 -4.50 1.91 9.81
C VAL A 17 -5.85 2.53 10.04
N ALA A 18 -5.95 3.84 9.79
CA ALA A 18 -7.20 4.59 9.86
C ALA A 18 -7.97 4.44 8.55
N SER A 19 -9.24 4.08 8.63
CA SER A 19 -10.11 3.96 7.47
C SER A 19 -11.56 4.23 7.84
N ALA A 20 -12.41 4.46 6.83
CA ALA A 20 -13.84 4.54 7.02
C ALA A 20 -14.36 3.27 7.72
N PHE A 21 -15.24 3.45 8.65
CA PHE A 21 -15.74 2.35 9.48
C PHE A 21 -17.26 2.41 9.63
N PHE A 22 -17.90 1.27 9.49
CA PHE A 22 -19.31 1.09 9.81
C PHE A 22 -19.43 0.32 11.14
N PRO A 23 -19.84 0.96 12.24
CA PRO A 23 -19.98 0.28 13.52
C PRO A 23 -21.11 -0.77 13.44
N VAL A 24 -20.76 -2.01 13.72
CA VAL A 24 -21.74 -3.11 13.75
C VAL A 24 -22.77 -2.86 14.87
N GLY A 25 -24.04 -2.92 14.51
CA GLY A 25 -25.14 -2.75 15.49
C GLY A 25 -25.82 -1.39 15.43
N LEU A 26 -25.32 -0.44 14.65
CA LEU A 26 -26.05 0.79 14.33
C LEU A 26 -26.97 0.59 13.11
N GLY A 27 -28.12 1.21 13.10
CA GLY A 27 -29.02 1.24 11.95
C GLY A 27 -28.48 2.09 10.81
N ILE A 28 -28.95 1.85 9.58
CA ILE A 28 -28.65 2.71 8.44
C ILE A 28 -29.18 4.13 8.76
N GLY A 29 -28.30 5.12 8.73
CA GLY A 29 -28.61 6.52 9.08
C GLY A 29 -28.18 6.94 10.50
N GLU A 30 -27.74 5.98 11.35
CA GLU A 30 -27.20 6.28 12.68
C GLU A 30 -25.67 6.42 12.70
N VAL A 31 -24.99 6.09 11.58
CA VAL A 31 -23.56 6.22 11.44
C VAL A 31 -23.21 7.62 10.99
N PRO A 32 -22.32 8.33 11.70
CA PRO A 32 -21.79 9.59 11.21
C PRO A 32 -21.16 9.42 9.84
N GLU A 33 -21.37 10.33 8.91
CA GLU A 33 -20.75 10.30 7.56
C GLU A 33 -19.22 10.23 7.60
N GLU A 34 -18.63 10.70 8.70
CA GLU A 34 -17.18 10.74 8.95
C GLU A 34 -16.72 9.68 9.95
N ALA A 35 -17.44 8.56 10.09
CA ALA A 35 -17.02 7.51 11.00
C ALA A 35 -15.71 6.86 10.54
N VAL A 36 -14.66 7.02 11.35
CA VAL A 36 -13.31 6.48 11.12
C VAL A 36 -12.92 5.60 12.30
N CYS A 37 -12.28 4.48 12.02
CA CYS A 37 -11.69 3.60 13.03
C CYS A 37 -10.25 3.25 12.64
N GLN A 38 -9.41 3.02 13.65
CA GLN A 38 -8.06 2.47 13.48
C GLN A 38 -8.06 0.98 13.80
N LEU A 39 -7.59 0.19 12.86
CA LEU A 39 -7.46 -1.25 13.02
C LEU A 39 -6.03 -1.70 12.70
N SER A 40 -5.67 -2.87 13.22
CA SER A 40 -4.37 -3.49 12.95
C SER A 40 -4.56 -4.95 12.54
N GLY A 41 -3.81 -5.40 11.54
CA GLY A 41 -3.84 -6.79 11.08
C GLY A 41 -3.50 -6.91 9.59
N THR A 42 -3.27 -8.14 9.15
CA THR A 42 -3.01 -8.44 7.72
C THR A 42 -4.16 -8.05 6.80
N SER A 43 -5.40 -7.98 7.33
CA SER A 43 -6.56 -7.48 6.61
C SER A 43 -6.44 -5.99 6.25
N MET A 44 -5.62 -5.23 6.98
CA MET A 44 -5.32 -3.83 6.70
C MET A 44 -4.12 -3.70 5.74
N ALA A 45 -3.21 -4.68 5.71
CA ALA A 45 -2.11 -4.74 4.75
C ALA A 45 -2.61 -5.02 3.32
N ALA A 46 -3.53 -5.97 3.16
CA ALA A 46 -4.01 -6.42 1.85
C ALA A 46 -4.55 -5.28 0.96
N PRO A 47 -5.39 -4.35 1.43
CA PRO A 47 -5.88 -3.25 0.61
C PRO A 47 -4.79 -2.28 0.14
N HIS A 48 -3.68 -2.14 0.87
CA HIS A 48 -2.54 -1.34 0.38
C HIS A 48 -1.92 -1.97 -0.87
N VAL A 49 -1.74 -3.30 -0.87
CA VAL A 49 -1.25 -4.03 -2.05
C VAL A 49 -2.24 -3.93 -3.21
N SER A 50 -3.53 -4.12 -2.93
CA SER A 50 -4.58 -4.03 -3.97
C SER A 50 -4.70 -2.62 -4.55
N GLY A 51 -4.56 -1.59 -3.71
CA GLY A 51 -4.57 -0.19 -4.15
C GLY A 51 -3.38 0.13 -5.06
N LEU A 52 -2.18 -0.32 -4.70
CA LEU A 52 -1.01 -0.15 -5.55
C LEU A 52 -1.16 -0.90 -6.89
N ALA A 53 -1.67 -2.12 -6.85
CA ALA A 53 -1.96 -2.89 -8.06
C ALA A 53 -2.96 -2.17 -8.98
N ALA A 54 -3.99 -1.54 -8.40
CA ALA A 54 -4.96 -0.75 -9.17
C ALA A 54 -4.32 0.47 -9.84
N LEU A 55 -3.37 1.14 -9.20
CA LEU A 55 -2.62 2.25 -9.81
C LEU A 55 -1.79 1.78 -11.00
N PHE A 56 -1.11 0.64 -10.90
CA PHE A 56 -0.37 0.08 -12.04
C PHE A 56 -1.29 -0.31 -13.21
N LEU A 57 -2.47 -0.86 -12.90
CA LEU A 57 -3.47 -1.20 -13.92
C LEU A 57 -4.14 0.04 -14.54
N GLN A 58 -4.10 1.19 -13.88
CA GLN A 58 -4.52 2.45 -14.48
C GLN A 58 -3.58 2.85 -15.62
N ASP A 59 -2.28 2.63 -15.45
CA ASP A 59 -1.25 2.96 -16.45
C ASP A 59 -1.23 1.94 -17.59
N ASP A 60 -1.39 0.65 -17.28
CA ASP A 60 -1.51 -0.44 -18.26
C ASP A 60 -2.67 -1.39 -17.90
N PRO A 61 -3.89 -1.13 -18.42
CA PRO A 61 -5.08 -1.96 -18.16
C PRO A 61 -5.01 -3.38 -18.71
N TYR A 62 -4.06 -3.68 -19.58
CA TYR A 62 -3.89 -4.99 -20.20
C TYR A 62 -2.78 -5.84 -19.55
N MET A 63 -2.14 -5.32 -18.50
CA MET A 63 -1.11 -6.05 -17.77
C MET A 63 -1.65 -7.38 -17.25
N THR A 64 -0.87 -8.45 -17.43
CA THR A 64 -1.22 -9.76 -16.88
C THR A 64 -1.07 -9.78 -15.36
N SER A 65 -1.76 -10.69 -14.68
CA SER A 65 -1.62 -10.83 -13.23
C SER A 65 -0.20 -11.21 -12.80
N GLU A 66 0.54 -11.91 -13.64
CA GLU A 66 1.94 -12.30 -13.39
C GLU A 66 2.86 -11.08 -13.51
N ASP A 67 2.70 -10.27 -14.56
CA ASP A 67 3.46 -9.03 -14.73
C ASP A 67 3.17 -8.03 -13.63
N LEU A 68 1.90 -7.88 -13.25
CA LEU A 68 1.47 -7.02 -12.15
C LEU A 68 2.10 -7.45 -10.83
N ARG A 69 2.09 -8.76 -10.53
CA ARG A 69 2.74 -9.31 -9.34
C ARG A 69 4.24 -9.03 -9.37
N ALA A 70 4.90 -9.28 -10.49
CA ALA A 70 6.33 -9.02 -10.65
C ALA A 70 6.66 -7.53 -10.44
N LEU A 71 5.84 -6.64 -10.98
CA LEU A 71 6.01 -5.19 -10.84
C LEU A 71 5.87 -4.75 -9.38
N VAL A 72 4.84 -5.20 -8.66
CA VAL A 72 4.64 -4.91 -7.23
C VAL A 72 5.85 -5.36 -6.40
N LEU A 73 6.37 -6.56 -6.65
CA LEU A 73 7.52 -7.09 -5.92
C LEU A 73 8.81 -6.34 -6.27
N THR A 74 9.02 -5.98 -7.53
CA THR A 74 10.22 -5.28 -7.98
C THR A 74 10.31 -3.86 -7.40
N ARG A 75 9.15 -3.22 -7.13
CA ARG A 75 9.08 -1.88 -6.55
C ARG A 75 9.18 -1.88 -5.02
N GLY A 76 9.11 -3.03 -4.37
CA GLY A 76 9.23 -3.12 -2.92
C GLY A 76 10.61 -2.70 -2.41
N LEU A 77 10.64 -2.07 -1.24
CA LEU A 77 11.89 -1.71 -0.54
C LEU A 77 12.48 -2.93 0.15
N GLN A 78 13.78 -3.13 -0.03
CA GLN A 78 14.57 -4.15 0.65
C GLN A 78 15.43 -3.54 1.77
N GLY A 79 15.78 -4.34 2.76
CA GLY A 79 16.68 -3.95 3.84
C GLY A 79 16.09 -2.99 4.88
N VAL A 80 14.77 -2.88 4.92
CA VAL A 80 14.07 -1.96 5.85
C VAL A 80 13.32 -2.70 6.96
N LEU A 81 13.16 -4.01 6.84
CA LEU A 81 12.48 -4.83 7.84
C LEU A 81 13.47 -5.49 8.81
N GLU A 82 12.99 -5.80 10.03
CA GLU A 82 13.85 -6.39 11.04
C GLU A 82 14.06 -7.89 10.79
N THR A 83 15.29 -8.27 10.48
CA THR A 83 15.68 -9.65 10.15
C THR A 83 16.44 -10.36 11.27
N ASN A 84 16.73 -9.69 12.39
CA ASN A 84 17.40 -10.30 13.55
C ASN A 84 16.42 -11.14 14.39
N PRO A 85 16.64 -12.46 14.53
CA PRO A 85 15.75 -13.35 15.29
C PRO A 85 15.61 -12.99 16.79
N ALA A 86 16.53 -12.20 17.34
CA ALA A 86 16.48 -11.75 18.73
C ALA A 86 15.61 -10.50 18.94
N ASP A 87 15.20 -9.83 17.86
CA ASP A 87 14.35 -8.64 17.93
C ASP A 87 12.85 -9.04 17.99
N PRO A 88 12.05 -8.40 18.85
CA PRO A 88 10.61 -8.66 18.93
C PRO A 88 9.84 -8.32 17.65
N ASN A 89 10.40 -7.50 16.76
CA ASN A 89 9.81 -7.13 15.48
C ASN A 89 10.28 -8.01 14.30
N TYR A 90 11.00 -9.10 14.61
CA TYR A 90 11.52 -10.02 13.61
C TYR A 90 10.44 -10.55 12.65
N ILE A 91 10.69 -10.41 11.35
CA ILE A 91 9.75 -10.81 10.29
C ILE A 91 9.61 -12.32 10.08
N GLY A 92 10.39 -13.15 10.81
CA GLY A 92 10.33 -14.60 10.74
C GLY A 92 11.25 -15.22 9.68
N ALA A 93 11.76 -16.41 10.00
CA ALA A 93 12.64 -17.16 9.11
C ALA A 93 11.94 -17.50 7.79
N GLY A 94 12.62 -17.23 6.67
CA GLY A 94 12.13 -17.50 5.32
C GLY A 94 11.13 -16.45 4.79
N SER A 95 10.78 -15.43 5.57
CA SER A 95 10.03 -14.28 5.06
C SER A 95 10.92 -13.41 4.19
N PRO A 96 10.38 -12.81 3.10
CA PRO A 96 11.13 -11.86 2.30
C PRO A 96 11.36 -10.56 3.08
N ASP A 97 12.55 -10.00 2.99
CA ASP A 97 12.80 -8.64 3.45
C ASP A 97 12.34 -7.66 2.36
N LEU A 98 11.04 -7.53 2.23
CA LEU A 98 10.41 -6.74 1.18
C LEU A 98 9.17 -6.02 1.72
N LEU A 99 9.24 -4.69 1.77
CA LEU A 99 8.14 -3.83 2.19
C LEU A 99 7.50 -3.16 0.99
N LEU A 100 6.17 -3.19 0.91
CA LEU A 100 5.40 -2.47 -0.10
C LEU A 100 5.81 -1.01 -0.13
N HIS A 101 6.18 -0.53 -1.31
CA HIS A 101 6.58 0.84 -1.53
C HIS A 101 5.96 1.38 -2.82
N TRP A 102 5.60 2.61 -2.77
CA TRP A 102 5.17 3.41 -3.89
C TRP A 102 5.94 4.72 -3.87
N ASP A 103 6.77 4.93 -4.89
CA ASP A 103 7.24 6.27 -5.21
C ASP A 103 6.15 6.94 -6.05
N PRO A 104 5.40 7.86 -5.49
CA PRO A 104 4.50 8.63 -6.30
C PRO A 104 5.35 9.57 -7.15
N ILE A 105 5.74 9.13 -8.35
CA ILE A 105 5.95 10.09 -9.43
C ILE A 105 4.55 10.59 -9.81
N VAL A 106 3.89 11.22 -8.83
CA VAL A 106 2.53 11.72 -9.05
C VAL A 106 2.56 12.92 -9.97
N PHE A 107 3.70 13.56 -10.10
CA PHE A 107 3.93 14.70 -10.99
C PHE A 107 5.40 14.81 -11.36
N GLU A 108 5.82 14.22 -12.47
CA GLU A 108 7.03 14.63 -13.18
C GLU A 108 6.76 15.93 -13.98
N ASP A 109 6.00 16.85 -13.40
CA ASP A 109 5.60 18.09 -14.10
C ASP A 109 6.34 19.33 -13.61
N GLY A 110 7.36 19.14 -12.77
CA GLY A 110 8.16 20.24 -12.26
C GLY A 110 7.56 20.99 -11.08
N PHE A 111 6.61 20.40 -10.35
CA PHE A 111 6.11 20.94 -9.08
C PHE A 111 7.26 21.10 -8.06
N GLU A 112 8.28 20.25 -8.17
CA GLU A 112 9.52 20.33 -7.39
C GLU A 112 10.29 21.62 -7.66
N THR A 113 10.07 22.25 -8.80
CA THR A 113 10.68 23.53 -9.19
C THR A 113 9.79 24.74 -8.93
N ALA A 114 8.62 24.55 -8.31
CA ALA A 114 7.59 25.59 -8.14
C ALA A 114 7.24 26.32 -9.46
N ASN A 115 7.30 25.60 -10.58
CA ASN A 115 7.10 26.14 -11.91
C ASN A 115 5.81 25.58 -12.53
N PHE A 116 4.80 26.43 -12.70
CA PHE A 116 3.50 26.06 -13.27
C PHE A 116 3.46 26.08 -14.81
N VAL A 117 4.61 26.17 -15.50
CA VAL A 117 4.68 26.35 -16.96
C VAL A 117 4.11 25.13 -17.70
N ALA A 118 4.25 23.91 -17.15
CA ALA A 118 3.72 22.70 -17.76
C ALA A 118 2.18 22.66 -17.78
N TRP A 119 1.52 23.29 -16.82
CA TRP A 119 0.05 23.34 -16.74
C TRP A 119 -0.59 24.34 -17.70
N SER A 120 0.16 25.35 -18.14
CA SER A 120 -0.34 26.37 -19.08
C SER A 120 -0.43 25.88 -20.53
N SER A 121 0.11 24.71 -20.86
CA SER A 121 0.08 24.13 -22.20
C SER A 121 -1.08 23.15 -22.45
N TYR A 122 -1.87 22.80 -21.43
CA TYR A 122 -3.10 22.05 -21.59
C TYR A 122 -4.29 23.01 -21.80
N SER A 123 -4.48 23.42 -23.06
CA SER A 123 -5.76 23.98 -23.53
C SER A 123 -6.61 22.82 -24.05
N PRO A 124 -7.90 22.70 -23.63
CA PRO A 124 -8.83 21.72 -24.17
C PRO A 124 -9.14 21.99 -25.65
#